data_992af855c1e3a627bc69876d472e6808
#
_entry.id   992af855c1e3a627bc69876d472e6808
#
_cell.length_a   1.000
_cell.length_b   1.000
_cell.length_c   1.000
_cell.angle_alpha   90.00
_cell.angle_beta   90.00
_cell.angle_gamma   90.00
#
_symmetry.space_group_name_H-M   'P 1'
#
loop_
_entity.id
_entity.type
_entity.pdbx_description
1 polymer ?
#
loop_
_entity_poly.entity_id
_entity_poly.type
_entity_poly.pdbx_seq_one_letter_code
_entity_poly.pdbx_strand_id
1 'polypeptide(L)'
;KHADLDADTINQVLEEAGKFCSEVLFPLNQVGDREVCTYAGDGVVTTPTGFKEAYRQYVEAGWPALGCDPEYGGQGLPAFVNNALYEMLNSANQAWTMYPGLSHGAYEC
;
A
#
# COMPACT_ATOMS: atom_id res chain seq x y z
N LYS A 1 11.22 -12.94 18.35
CA LYS A 1 10.00 -12.55 17.68
C LYS A 1 10.15 -12.57 16.15
N HIS A 2 11.32 -12.25 15.63
CA HIS A 2 11.63 -12.24 14.20
C HIS A 2 12.83 -13.13 13.86
N ALA A 3 12.98 -14.26 14.59
CA ALA A 3 14.16 -15.12 14.49
C ALA A 3 14.31 -15.77 13.11
N ASP A 4 13.21 -16.00 12.40
CA ASP A 4 13.21 -16.64 11.09
C ASP A 4 13.37 -15.64 9.93
N LEU A 5 13.51 -14.36 10.24
CA LEU A 5 13.62 -13.30 9.25
C LEU A 5 15.09 -12.98 8.99
N ASP A 6 15.53 -13.13 7.75
CA ASP A 6 16.89 -12.80 7.34
C ASP A 6 16.94 -11.60 6.41
N ALA A 7 18.16 -11.10 6.15
CA ALA A 7 18.37 -9.94 5.30
C ALA A 7 17.93 -10.18 3.84
N ASP A 8 18.09 -11.38 3.36
CA ASP A 8 17.71 -11.72 1.98
C ASP A 8 16.19 -11.66 1.79
N THR A 9 15.44 -12.18 2.78
CA THR A 9 13.97 -12.10 2.76
C THR A 9 13.50 -10.66 2.80
N ILE A 10 14.10 -9.82 3.66
CA ILE A 10 13.74 -8.40 3.75
C ILE A 10 14.04 -7.70 2.43
N ASN A 11 15.21 -7.94 1.84
CA ASN A 11 15.59 -7.34 0.56
C ASN A 11 14.64 -7.75 -0.56
N GLN A 12 14.22 -9.01 -0.59
CA GLN A 12 13.25 -9.50 -1.57
C GLN A 12 11.91 -8.80 -1.43
N VAL A 13 11.41 -8.66 -0.20
CA VAL A 13 10.14 -7.96 0.08
C VAL A 13 10.23 -6.51 -0.39
N LEU A 14 11.31 -5.80 -0.06
CA LEU A 14 11.48 -4.41 -0.45
C LEU A 14 11.66 -4.25 -1.96
N GLU A 15 12.31 -5.19 -2.62
CA GLU A 15 12.45 -5.19 -4.07
C GLU A 15 11.11 -5.33 -4.77
N GLU A 16 10.27 -6.26 -4.32
CA GLU A 16 8.93 -6.44 -4.86
C GLU A 16 8.04 -5.22 -4.59
N ALA A 17 8.15 -4.62 -3.40
CA ALA A 17 7.44 -3.38 -3.08
C ALA A 17 7.87 -2.24 -4.00
N GLY A 18 9.16 -2.13 -4.28
CA GLY A 18 9.70 -1.12 -5.20
C GLY A 18 9.16 -1.28 -6.61
N LYS A 19 9.04 -2.52 -7.08
CA LYS A 19 8.45 -2.80 -8.40
C LYS A 19 6.99 -2.35 -8.46
N PHE A 20 6.20 -2.70 -7.46
CA PHE A 20 4.80 -2.27 -7.40
C PHE A 20 4.70 -0.75 -7.42
N CYS A 21 5.50 -0.07 -6.61
CA CYS A 21 5.49 1.39 -6.54
C CYS A 21 5.89 2.03 -7.87
N SER A 22 6.93 1.53 -8.53
CA SER A 22 7.45 2.09 -9.77
C SER A 22 6.55 1.79 -10.97
N GLU A 23 6.04 0.57 -11.06
CA GLU A 23 5.32 0.09 -12.25
C GLU A 23 3.82 0.36 -12.19
N VAL A 24 3.24 0.37 -10.99
CA VAL A 24 1.79 0.51 -10.81
C VAL A 24 1.43 1.89 -10.25
N LEU A 25 2.01 2.30 -9.12
CA LEU A 25 1.59 3.52 -8.42
C LEU A 25 2.15 4.80 -9.02
N PHE A 26 3.41 4.81 -9.42
CA PHE A 26 4.04 6.02 -9.93
C PHE A 26 3.33 6.56 -11.18
N PRO A 27 3.00 5.71 -12.19
CA PRO A 27 2.25 6.20 -13.36
C PRO A 27 0.89 6.78 -12.99
N LEU A 28 0.25 6.28 -11.94
CA LEU A 28 -1.07 6.76 -11.51
C LEU A 28 -1.02 8.09 -10.77
N ASN A 29 0.15 8.56 -10.35
CA ASN A 29 0.26 9.83 -9.64
C ASN A 29 -0.24 11.00 -10.49
N GLN A 30 0.19 11.06 -11.74
CA GLN A 30 -0.26 12.11 -12.67
C GLN A 30 -1.74 11.94 -13.05
N VAL A 31 -2.19 10.70 -13.21
CA VAL A 31 -3.59 10.39 -13.48
C VAL A 31 -4.48 10.95 -12.36
N GLY A 32 -4.10 10.68 -11.12
CA GLY A 32 -4.82 11.17 -9.96
C GLY A 32 -4.88 12.69 -9.88
N ASP A 33 -3.78 13.35 -10.19
CA ASP A 33 -3.69 14.81 -10.18
C ASP A 33 -4.59 15.45 -11.24
N ARG A 34 -4.66 14.85 -12.42
CA ARG A 34 -5.47 15.37 -13.53
C ARG A 34 -6.95 15.08 -13.38
N GLU A 35 -7.29 13.83 -13.01
CA GLU A 35 -8.68 13.39 -12.95
C GLU A 35 -9.39 13.77 -11.66
N VAL A 36 -8.67 13.74 -10.54
CA VAL A 36 -9.17 13.88 -9.17
C VAL A 36 -10.34 12.92 -8.88
N CYS A 37 -10.87 12.94 -7.67
CA CYS A 37 -12.10 12.19 -7.35
C CYS A 37 -13.31 13.00 -7.79
N THR A 38 -14.33 12.30 -8.31
CA THR A 38 -15.56 12.92 -8.76
C THR A 38 -16.73 12.49 -7.89
N TYR A 39 -17.46 13.47 -7.35
CA TYR A 39 -18.69 13.21 -6.61
C TYR A 39 -19.89 13.34 -7.55
N ALA A 40 -20.58 12.22 -7.77
CA ALA A 40 -21.72 12.16 -8.71
C ALA A 40 -23.08 12.46 -8.05
N GLY A 41 -23.10 12.71 -6.73
CA GLY A 41 -24.34 12.86 -5.96
C GLY A 41 -24.75 11.52 -5.33
N ASP A 42 -25.73 11.57 -4.42
CA ASP A 42 -26.28 10.38 -3.74
C ASP A 42 -25.24 9.48 -3.07
N GLY A 43 -24.15 10.07 -2.58
CA GLY A 43 -23.10 9.31 -1.92
C GLY A 43 -22.14 8.57 -2.85
N VAL A 44 -22.26 8.75 -4.16
CA VAL A 44 -21.39 8.08 -5.14
C VAL A 44 -20.14 8.91 -5.41
N VAL A 45 -18.97 8.31 -5.16
CA VAL A 45 -17.67 8.92 -5.45
C VAL A 45 -16.91 8.01 -6.42
N THR A 46 -16.39 8.61 -7.48
CA THR A 46 -15.55 7.91 -8.45
C THR A 46 -14.10 8.33 -8.25
N THR A 47 -13.22 7.35 -8.01
CA THR A 47 -11.79 7.57 -7.88
C THR A 47 -11.13 7.69 -9.24
N PRO A 48 -9.89 8.27 -9.33
CA PRO A 48 -9.18 8.33 -10.60
C PRO A 48 -8.99 6.96 -11.24
N THR A 49 -8.90 6.95 -12.58
CA THR A 49 -8.70 5.72 -13.36
C THR A 49 -7.47 4.95 -12.87
N GLY A 50 -7.65 3.66 -12.62
CA GLY A 50 -6.56 2.76 -12.20
C GLY A 50 -6.36 2.66 -10.70
N PHE A 51 -6.88 3.60 -9.90
CA PHE A 51 -6.70 3.58 -8.44
C PHE A 51 -7.33 2.35 -7.80
N LYS A 52 -8.52 2.00 -8.19
CA LYS A 52 -9.24 0.83 -7.66
C LYS A 52 -8.52 -0.47 -8.00
N GLU A 53 -8.06 -0.60 -9.22
CA GLU A 53 -7.32 -1.79 -9.67
C GLU A 53 -5.98 -1.92 -8.93
N ALA A 54 -5.27 -0.82 -8.76
CA ALA A 54 -4.02 -0.83 -7.99
C ALA A 54 -4.27 -1.26 -6.54
N TYR A 55 -5.36 -0.80 -5.94
CA TYR A 55 -5.73 -1.20 -4.59
C TYR A 55 -6.04 -2.71 -4.52
N ARG A 56 -6.74 -3.23 -5.51
CA ARG A 56 -7.03 -4.67 -5.58
C ARG A 56 -5.73 -5.49 -5.65
N GLN A 57 -4.79 -5.09 -6.49
CA GLN A 57 -3.48 -5.75 -6.59
C GLN A 57 -2.72 -5.69 -5.26
N TYR A 58 -2.76 -4.54 -4.59
CA TYR A 58 -2.11 -4.33 -3.31
C TYR A 58 -2.65 -5.29 -2.24
N VAL A 59 -3.96 -5.41 -2.16
CA VAL A 59 -4.63 -6.30 -1.20
C VAL A 59 -4.34 -7.77 -1.53
N GLU A 60 -4.46 -8.16 -2.79
CA GLU A 60 -4.22 -9.54 -3.22
C GLU A 60 -2.79 -10.00 -2.95
N ALA A 61 -1.83 -9.10 -3.05
CA ALA A 61 -0.42 -9.40 -2.77
C ALA A 61 -0.10 -9.45 -1.27
N GLY A 62 -1.04 -9.08 -0.40
CA GLY A 62 -0.87 -9.14 1.05
C GLY A 62 -0.18 -7.95 1.69
N TRP A 63 0.07 -6.87 0.95
CA TRP A 63 0.78 -5.69 1.47
C TRP A 63 0.13 -5.03 2.68
N PRO A 64 -1.22 -4.92 2.78
CA PRO A 64 -1.85 -4.28 3.94
C PRO A 64 -1.53 -4.95 5.27
N ALA A 65 -1.28 -6.26 5.24
CA ALA A 65 -1.06 -7.06 6.44
C ALA A 65 0.42 -7.33 6.73
N LEU A 66 1.34 -6.66 6.02
CA LEU A 66 2.78 -6.93 6.11
C LEU A 66 3.31 -6.86 7.55
N GLY A 67 2.96 -5.81 8.28
CA GLY A 67 3.39 -5.60 9.64
C GLY A 67 2.37 -6.01 10.70
N CYS A 68 1.24 -6.59 10.31
CA CYS A 68 0.19 -6.98 11.23
C CYS A 68 0.50 -8.33 11.91
N ASP A 69 -0.11 -8.54 13.08
CA ASP A 69 0.07 -9.75 13.86
C ASP A 69 -0.48 -10.97 13.10
N PRO A 70 0.27 -12.09 13.03
CA PRO A 70 -0.23 -13.32 12.41
C PRO A 70 -1.54 -13.84 13.00
N GLU A 71 -1.81 -13.56 14.29
CA GLU A 71 -3.08 -13.92 14.92
C GLU A 71 -4.28 -13.33 14.18
N TYR A 72 -4.09 -12.15 13.54
CA TYR A 72 -5.14 -11.47 12.78
C TYR A 72 -4.93 -11.58 11.28
N GLY A 73 -4.18 -12.60 10.83
CA GLY A 73 -3.95 -12.83 9.41
C GLY A 73 -2.78 -12.04 8.81
N GLY A 74 -1.99 -11.40 9.64
CA GLY A 74 -0.84 -10.63 9.19
C GLY A 74 0.41 -11.48 8.94
N GLN A 75 1.43 -10.86 8.36
CA GLN A 75 2.71 -11.52 8.08
C GLN A 75 3.74 -11.34 9.19
N GLY A 76 3.48 -10.48 10.15
CA GLY A 76 4.31 -10.31 11.35
C GLY A 76 5.70 -9.74 11.10
N LEU A 77 5.90 -9.01 10.02
CA LEU A 77 7.20 -8.40 9.74
C LEU A 77 7.48 -7.22 10.66
N PRO A 78 8.77 -6.88 10.89
CA PRO A 78 9.12 -5.76 11.76
C PRO A 78 8.56 -4.43 11.28
N ALA A 79 8.31 -3.51 12.22
CA ALA A 79 7.79 -2.18 11.91
C ALA A 79 8.67 -1.42 10.92
N PHE A 80 10.01 -1.58 10.98
CA PHE A 80 10.89 -0.86 10.06
C PHE A 80 10.67 -1.28 8.60
N VAL A 81 10.30 -2.54 8.34
CA VAL A 81 9.99 -3.01 6.99
C VAL A 81 8.70 -2.35 6.49
N ASN A 82 7.69 -2.29 7.35
CA ASN A 82 6.43 -1.62 7.01
C ASN A 82 6.64 -0.12 6.78
N ASN A 83 7.49 0.51 7.58
CA ASN A 83 7.83 1.93 7.40
C ASN A 83 8.55 2.17 6.07
N ALA A 84 9.46 1.28 5.68
CA ALA A 84 10.12 1.36 4.38
C ALA A 84 9.14 1.20 3.23
N LEU A 85 8.16 0.30 3.35
CA LEU A 85 7.09 0.14 2.38
C LEU A 85 6.31 1.45 2.22
N TYR A 86 5.88 2.07 3.32
CA TYR A 86 5.11 3.31 3.27
C TYR A 86 5.91 4.48 2.72
N GLU A 87 7.22 4.52 2.97
CA GLU A 87 8.09 5.52 2.37
C GLU A 87 8.09 5.40 0.85
N MET A 88 8.20 4.19 0.32
CA MET A 88 8.14 3.94 -1.12
C MET A 88 6.77 4.27 -1.71
N LEU A 89 5.69 3.87 -1.03
CA LEU A 89 4.32 4.17 -1.47
C LEU A 89 4.08 5.66 -1.57
N ASN A 90 4.44 6.41 -0.53
CA ASN A 90 4.26 7.87 -0.50
C ASN A 90 5.11 8.57 -1.55
N SER A 91 6.33 8.09 -1.78
CA SER A 91 7.21 8.66 -2.80
C SER A 91 6.65 8.46 -4.21
N ALA A 92 5.99 7.33 -4.45
CA ALA A 92 5.41 7.01 -5.76
C ALA A 92 4.06 7.70 -5.99
N ASN A 93 3.17 7.68 -4.99
CA ASN A 93 1.81 8.22 -5.13
C ASN A 93 1.17 8.42 -3.75
N GLN A 94 1.39 9.57 -3.16
CA GLN A 94 0.88 9.87 -1.81
C GLN A 94 -0.65 9.89 -1.76
N ALA A 95 -1.31 10.41 -2.77
CA ALA A 95 -2.77 10.46 -2.81
C ALA A 95 -3.39 9.08 -2.75
N TRP A 96 -2.85 8.12 -3.50
CA TRP A 96 -3.31 6.74 -3.45
C TRP A 96 -3.02 6.09 -2.09
N THR A 97 -1.85 6.36 -1.53
CA THR A 97 -1.40 5.76 -0.26
C THR A 97 -2.30 6.12 0.92
N MET A 98 -3.04 7.21 0.83
CA MET A 98 -3.98 7.60 1.88
C MET A 98 -5.10 6.57 2.09
N TYR A 99 -5.46 5.80 1.07
CA TYR A 99 -6.51 4.78 1.22
C TYR A 99 -6.09 3.64 2.16
N PRO A 100 -4.99 2.90 1.88
CA PRO A 100 -4.56 1.84 2.79
C PRO A 100 -4.02 2.38 4.12
N GLY A 101 -3.46 3.59 4.13
CA GLY A 101 -2.90 4.20 5.32
C GLY A 101 -3.92 4.42 6.42
N LEU A 102 -5.13 4.85 6.07
CA LEU A 102 -6.20 5.04 7.04
C LEU A 102 -6.64 3.72 7.66
N SER A 103 -6.75 2.65 6.86
CA SER A 103 -7.07 1.32 7.36
C SER A 103 -6.00 0.79 8.30
N HIS A 104 -4.72 1.03 7.97
CA HIS A 104 -3.61 0.64 8.83
C HIS A 104 -3.64 1.39 10.17
N GLY A 105 -3.94 2.68 10.13
CA GLY A 105 -4.11 3.49 11.34
C GLY A 105 -5.21 2.94 12.24
N ALA A 106 -6.33 2.53 11.65
CA ALA A 106 -7.42 1.91 12.41
C ALA A 106 -7.00 0.59 13.04
N TYR A 107 -6.20 -0.21 12.35
CA TYR A 107 -5.67 -1.46 12.91
C TYR A 107 -4.80 -1.20 14.15
N GLU A 108 -3.96 -0.15 14.11
CA GLU A 108 -3.05 0.16 15.21
C GLU A 108 -3.78 0.65 16.47
N CYS A 109 -4.99 1.15 16.36
CA CYS A 109 -5.81 1.55 17.52
C CYS A 109 -6.30 0.35 18.31
#